data_1686ddd53f5d48a9da2c23a1c54afd70
#
_entry.id   1686ddd53f5d48a9da2c23a1c54afd70
#
_cell.length_a   1.000
_cell.length_b   1.000
_cell.length_c   1.000
_cell.angle_alpha   90.00
_cell.angle_beta   90.00
_cell.angle_gamma   90.00
#
_symmetry.space_group_name_H-M   'P 1'
#
loop_
_entity.id
_entity.type
_entity.pdbx_description
1 polymer ?
#
loop_
_entity_poly.entity_id
_entity_poly.type
_entity_poly.pdbx_seq_one_letter_code
_entity_poly.pdbx_strand_id
1 'polypeptide(L)' 'MISEIFVKVSAVILLVSVAVVLILGIGTLFKGGNT' A
#
# COMPACT_ATOMS: atom_id res chain seq x y z
N MET A 1 -24.29 5.77 13.37
CA MET A 1 -23.19 6.68 13.40
C MET A 1 -21.89 6.02 13.03
N ILE A 2 -21.13 6.65 12.19
CA ILE A 2 -19.86 6.08 11.74
C ILE A 2 -18.82 6.29 12.83
N SER A 3 -18.11 5.25 13.15
CA SER A 3 -17.06 5.33 14.14
C SER A 3 -15.82 5.96 13.52
N GLU A 4 -15.24 6.91 14.23
CA GLU A 4 -14.01 7.54 13.76
C GLU A 4 -12.91 6.50 13.58
N ILE A 5 -12.89 5.54 14.46
CA ILE A 5 -11.91 4.47 14.38
C ILE A 5 -12.09 3.68 13.09
N PHE A 6 -13.34 3.44 12.73
CA PHE A 6 -13.62 2.69 11.51
C PHE A 6 -13.05 3.41 10.28
N VAL A 7 -13.30 4.71 10.22
CA VAL A 7 -12.81 5.52 9.12
C VAL A 7 -11.27 5.53 9.10
N LYS A 8 -10.69 5.66 10.28
CA LYS A 8 -9.24 5.70 10.40
C LYS A 8 -8.62 4.40 9.93
N VAL A 9 -9.17 3.29 10.37
CA VAL A 9 -8.64 1.98 10.00
C VAL A 9 -8.74 1.77 8.49
N SER A 10 -9.86 2.17 7.91
CA SER A 10 -10.02 2.05 6.47
C SER A 10 -8.95 2.83 5.72
N ALA A 11 -8.71 4.04 6.15
CA ALA A 11 -7.71 4.88 5.51
C ALA A 11 -6.32 4.25 5.61
N VAL A 12 -6.00 3.72 6.77
CA VAL A 12 -4.69 3.10 6.98
C VAL A 12 -4.54 1.88 6.07
N ILE A 13 -5.57 1.06 5.99
CA ILE A 13 -5.52 -0.12 5.15
C ILE A 13 -5.29 0.26 3.69
N LEU A 14 -5.99 1.29 3.22
CA LEU A 14 -5.82 1.73 1.85
C LEU A 14 -4.41 2.23 1.59
N LEU A 15 -3.89 3.02 2.52
CA LEU A 15 -2.54 3.55 2.37
C LEU A 15 -1.51 2.43 2.33
N VAL A 16 -1.64 1.48 3.23
CA VAL A 16 -0.70 0.37 3.29
C VAL A 16 -0.79 -0.46 2.02
N SER A 17 -1.99 -0.69 1.52
CA SER A 17 -2.17 -1.47 0.30
C SER A 17 -1.45 -0.82 -0.88
N VAL A 18 -1.67 0.47 -1.04
CA VAL A 18 -1.03 1.20 -2.13
C VAL A 18 0.49 1.17 -1.98
N ALA A 19 0.96 1.37 -0.78
CA ALA A 19 2.40 1.36 -0.52
C ALA A 19 3.01 0.01 -0.87
N VAL A 20 2.35 -1.07 -0.47
CA VAL A 20 2.85 -2.42 -0.75
C VAL A 20 2.92 -2.65 -2.25
N VAL A 21 1.88 -2.27 -2.96
CA VAL A 21 1.85 -2.45 -4.41
C VAL A 21 2.98 -1.68 -5.07
N LEU A 22 3.20 -0.45 -4.63
CA LEU A 22 4.27 0.37 -5.19
C LEU A 22 5.63 -0.24 -4.91
N ILE A 23 5.84 -0.67 -3.68
CA ILE A 23 7.12 -1.26 -3.30
C ILE A 23 7.39 -2.52 -4.10
N LEU A 24 6.41 -3.39 -4.21
CA LEU A 24 6.56 -4.63 -4.96
C LEU A 24 6.81 -4.35 -6.44
N GLY A 25 6.08 -3.40 -6.99
CA GLY A 25 6.24 -3.06 -8.38
C GLY A 25 7.63 -2.51 -8.68
N ILE A 26 8.01 -1.50 -7.93
CA ILE A 26 9.30 -0.87 -8.15
C ILE A 26 10.43 -1.81 -7.73
N GLY A 27 10.24 -2.48 -6.62
CA GLY A 27 11.26 -3.39 -6.12
C GLY A 27 11.58 -4.49 -7.11
N THR A 28 10.56 -5.03 -7.74
CA THR A 28 10.74 -6.08 -8.73
C THR A 28 11.53 -5.56 -9.91
N LEU A 29 11.18 -4.38 -10.38
CA LEU A 29 11.91 -3.79 -11.50
C LEU A 29 13.36 -3.51 -11.11
N PHE A 30 13.54 -3.04 -9.92
CA PHE A 30 14.87 -2.68 -9.45
C PHE A 30 15.78 -3.90 -9.37
N LYS A 31 15.23 -4.97 -8.87
CA LYS A 31 16.04 -6.17 -8.73
C LYS A 31 16.12 -6.96 -10.01
N GLY A 32 14.97 -7.29 -10.53
CA GLY A 32 14.90 -8.14 -11.68
C GLY A 32 15.30 -7.42 -12.94
N GLY A 33 15.04 -6.23 -12.97
CA GLY A 33 15.31 -5.50 -14.16
C GLY A 33 16.71 -5.64 -14.55
N ASN A 34 16.63 -5.86 -14.72
CA ASN A 34 17.39 -5.79 -15.33
C ASN A 34 17.65 -6.22 -16.10
N THR A 35 17.49 -6.49 -16.15
CA THR A 35 17.54 -6.80 -16.88
C THR A 35 17.72 -6.81 -17.38
#